data_8a9aaf36691f00e2cf0861157b8da271
#
_entry.id   8a9aaf36691f00e2cf0861157b8da271
#
_cell.length_a   1.000
_cell.length_b   1.000
_cell.length_c   1.000
_cell.angle_alpha   90.00
_cell.angle_beta   90.00
_cell.angle_gamma   90.00
#
_symmetry.space_group_name_H-M   'P 1'
#
loop_
_entity.id
_entity.type
_entity.pdbx_description
1 polymer ?
#
loop_
_entity_poly.entity_id
_entity_poly.type
_entity_poly.pdbx_seq_one_letter_code
_entity_poly.pdbx_strand_id
1 'polypeptide(L)'
;MEQYELLRHLVRCFEFLGIQYLVTGSIASMAYGEPRLTNDIDVVADIKEEHIQGIKNCFTENEFYLSEDAIREAICRKHQFNIIHPASGLKVDVIIRKHYVF
;
A
#
# COMPACT_ATOMS: atom_id res chain seq x y z
N MET A 1 -13.77 6.29 -6.14
CA MET A 1 -12.47 5.64 -6.48
C MET A 1 -12.68 4.15 -6.59
N GLU A 2 -12.15 3.57 -7.62
CA GLU A 2 -12.20 2.13 -7.83
C GLU A 2 -10.89 1.49 -7.39
N GLN A 3 -10.91 0.18 -7.15
CA GLN A 3 -9.71 -0.54 -6.71
C GLN A 3 -8.54 -0.36 -7.67
N TYR A 4 -8.81 -0.38 -8.96
CA TYR A 4 -7.77 -0.22 -9.97
C TYR A 4 -7.13 1.17 -9.93
N GLU A 5 -7.93 2.19 -9.65
CA GLU A 5 -7.41 3.56 -9.51
C GLU A 5 -6.52 3.69 -8.30
N LEU A 6 -6.91 3.06 -7.19
CA LEU A 6 -6.11 3.06 -5.98
C LEU A 6 -4.77 2.35 -6.21
N LEU A 7 -4.81 1.21 -6.90
CA LEU A 7 -3.58 0.48 -7.23
C LEU A 7 -2.66 1.33 -8.09
N ARG A 8 -3.22 2.00 -9.10
CA ARG A 8 -2.43 2.87 -9.98
C ARG A 8 -1.78 4.00 -9.20
N HIS A 9 -2.53 4.60 -8.30
CA HIS A 9 -2.03 5.68 -7.46
C HIS A 9 -0.87 5.20 -6.60
N LEU A 10 -1.01 4.02 -5.99
CA LEU A 10 0.03 3.40 -5.18
C LEU A 10 1.29 3.13 -5.99
N VAL A 11 1.13 2.52 -7.17
CA VAL A 11 2.25 2.18 -8.04
C VAL A 11 3.02 3.43 -8.44
N ARG A 12 2.30 4.48 -8.83
CA ARG A 12 2.94 5.73 -9.21
C ARG A 12 3.72 6.35 -8.05
N CYS A 13 3.15 6.29 -6.85
CA CYS A 13 3.83 6.79 -5.66
C CYS A 13 5.13 6.03 -5.41
N PHE A 14 5.06 4.70 -5.41
CA PHE A 14 6.22 3.88 -5.13
C PHE A 14 7.30 4.01 -6.20
N GLU A 15 6.89 4.07 -7.46
CA GLU A 15 7.82 4.29 -8.56
C GLU A 15 8.52 5.65 -8.45
N PHE A 16 7.75 6.69 -8.13
CA PHE A 16 8.28 8.03 -7.97
C PHE A 16 9.31 8.09 -6.84
N LEU A 17 9.05 7.38 -5.74
CA LEU A 17 9.92 7.37 -4.56
C LEU A 17 11.07 6.37 -4.66
N GLY A 18 11.10 5.57 -5.71
CA GLY A 18 12.14 4.54 -5.86
C GLY A 18 11.99 3.37 -4.91
N ILE A 19 10.77 3.10 -4.45
CA ILE A 19 10.50 1.99 -3.55
C ILE A 19 10.28 0.71 -4.33
N GLN A 20 10.99 -0.36 -3.97
CA GLN A 20 10.75 -1.68 -4.54
C GLN A 20 9.50 -2.28 -3.93
N TYR A 21 8.65 -2.87 -4.74
CA TYR A 21 7.38 -3.42 -4.27
C TYR A 21 6.95 -4.61 -5.10
N LEU A 22 6.04 -5.40 -4.53
CA LEU A 22 5.42 -6.53 -5.21
C LEU A 22 3.94 -6.57 -4.79
N VAL A 23 3.04 -6.46 -5.76
CA VAL A 23 1.61 -6.57 -5.50
C VAL A 23 1.24 -8.05 -5.45
N THR A 24 0.53 -8.45 -4.38
CA THR A 24 0.18 -9.84 -4.14
C THR A 24 -1.33 -9.98 -3.88
N GLY A 25 -1.79 -11.19 -3.72
CA GLY A 25 -3.11 -11.48 -3.17
C GLY A 25 -4.27 -11.20 -4.10
N SER A 26 -5.16 -10.31 -3.67
CA SER A 26 -6.48 -10.14 -4.27
C SER A 26 -6.47 -9.74 -5.74
N ILE A 27 -5.48 -8.98 -6.18
CA ILE A 27 -5.39 -8.58 -7.59
C ILE A 27 -5.12 -9.79 -8.46
N ALA A 28 -4.28 -10.73 -8.00
CA ALA A 28 -4.01 -11.96 -8.72
C ALA A 28 -5.28 -12.81 -8.84
N SER A 29 -6.12 -12.84 -7.80
CA SER A 29 -7.39 -13.56 -7.85
C SER A 29 -8.33 -13.00 -8.91
N MET A 30 -8.34 -11.70 -9.10
CA MET A 30 -9.16 -11.06 -10.13
C MET A 30 -8.75 -11.48 -11.53
N ALA A 31 -7.48 -11.78 -11.74
CA ALA A 31 -6.97 -12.20 -13.04
C ALA A 31 -7.55 -13.53 -13.50
N TYR A 32 -8.08 -14.33 -12.58
CA TYR A 32 -8.70 -15.62 -12.91
C TYR A 32 -10.22 -15.53 -13.06
N GLY A 33 -10.74 -14.31 -13.11
CA GLY A 33 -12.17 -14.11 -13.38
C GLY A 33 -13.10 -14.40 -12.21
N GLU A 34 -12.57 -14.61 -11.02
CA GLU A 34 -13.40 -14.77 -9.84
C GLU A 34 -13.82 -13.39 -9.33
N PRO A 35 -15.12 -13.07 -9.32
CA PRO A 35 -15.58 -11.79 -8.83
C PRO A 35 -15.55 -11.78 -7.30
N ARG A 36 -14.37 -11.69 -6.74
CA ARG A 36 -14.24 -11.47 -5.31
C ARG A 36 -14.33 -10.00 -5.05
N LEU A 37 -15.36 -9.63 -4.33
CA LEU A 37 -15.50 -8.27 -3.84
C LEU A 37 -14.56 -8.11 -2.65
N THR A 38 -13.28 -7.99 -2.94
CA THR A 38 -12.32 -7.65 -1.91
C THR A 38 -11.95 -6.19 -2.08
N ASN A 39 -12.00 -5.46 -0.97
CA ASN A 39 -11.63 -4.04 -0.95
C ASN A 39 -10.14 -3.86 -0.65
N ASP A 40 -9.41 -4.95 -0.50
CA ASP A 40 -8.03 -4.93 -0.04
C ASP A 40 -7.05 -5.14 -1.18
N ILE A 41 -6.01 -4.32 -1.20
CA ILE A 41 -4.84 -4.50 -2.05
C ILE A 41 -3.70 -4.87 -1.13
N ASP A 42 -3.03 -5.98 -1.41
CA ASP A 42 -1.86 -6.39 -0.62
C ASP A 42 -0.60 -6.11 -1.42
N VAL A 43 0.34 -5.41 -0.79
CA VAL A 43 1.61 -5.11 -1.43
C VAL A 43 2.74 -5.30 -0.42
N VAL A 44 3.82 -5.95 -0.86
CA VAL A 44 5.05 -6.05 -0.09
C VAL A 44 5.99 -4.96 -0.61
N ALA A 45 6.57 -4.17 0.28
CA ALA A 45 7.39 -3.04 -0.14
C ALA A 45 8.59 -2.84 0.77
N ASP A 46 9.69 -2.38 0.17
CA ASP A 46 10.92 -2.08 0.89
C ASP A 46 10.93 -0.59 1.25
N ILE A 47 10.19 -0.25 2.29
CA ILE A 47 10.02 1.13 2.73
C ILE A 47 10.99 1.46 3.85
N LYS A 48 11.61 2.62 3.76
CA LYS A 48 12.55 3.14 4.75
C LYS A 48 12.00 4.44 5.32
N GLU A 49 12.59 4.89 6.43
CA GLU A 49 12.14 6.14 7.07
C GLU A 49 12.17 7.32 6.13
N GLU A 50 13.15 7.38 5.24
CA GLU A 50 13.27 8.48 4.28
C GLU A 50 12.09 8.56 3.32
N HIS A 51 11.32 7.48 3.17
CA HIS A 51 10.17 7.45 2.28
C HIS A 51 8.87 7.95 2.92
N ILE A 52 8.83 8.06 4.24
CA ILE A 52 7.58 8.33 4.97
C ILE A 52 6.94 9.63 4.50
N GLN A 53 7.71 10.71 4.42
CA GLN A 53 7.15 11.99 4.02
C GLN A 53 6.60 11.95 2.59
N GLY A 54 7.31 11.28 1.69
CA GLY A 54 6.86 11.12 0.31
C GLY A 54 5.55 10.35 0.21
N ILE A 55 5.42 9.28 1.00
CA ILE A 55 4.18 8.50 1.03
C ILE A 55 3.03 9.37 1.55
N LYS A 56 3.26 10.13 2.60
CA LYS A 56 2.24 11.04 3.14
C LYS A 56 1.83 12.11 2.12
N ASN A 57 2.77 12.56 1.32
CA ASN A 57 2.46 13.53 0.27
C ASN A 57 1.61 12.93 -0.84
N CYS A 58 1.80 11.65 -1.12
CA CYS A 58 1.01 10.94 -2.13
C CYS A 58 -0.41 10.63 -1.65
N PHE A 59 -0.56 10.37 -0.36
CA PHE A 59 -1.84 9.97 0.23
C PHE A 59 -2.25 11.00 1.28
N THR A 60 -2.84 12.07 0.81
CA THR A 60 -3.14 13.24 1.64
C THR A 60 -4.29 12.97 2.62
N GLU A 61 -4.22 13.62 3.77
CA GLU A 61 -5.17 13.40 4.87
C GLU A 61 -6.62 13.71 4.52
N ASN A 62 -6.86 14.59 3.56
CA ASN A 62 -8.22 14.94 3.17
C ASN A 62 -8.93 13.83 2.40
N GLU A 63 -8.18 12.89 1.83
CA GLU A 63 -8.76 11.79 1.06
C GLU A 63 -8.46 10.42 1.67
N PHE A 64 -7.35 10.31 2.41
CA PHE A 64 -6.86 9.02 2.89
C PHE A 64 -6.60 9.06 4.39
N TYR A 65 -6.81 7.93 5.03
CA TYR A 65 -6.35 7.72 6.39
C TYR A 65 -4.99 7.01 6.32
N LEU A 66 -3.99 7.64 6.92
CA LEU A 66 -2.63 7.11 6.94
C LEU A 66 -1.92 7.63 8.19
N SER A 67 -1.50 6.73 9.06
CA SER A 67 -0.83 7.08 10.30
C SER A 67 0.69 7.01 10.13
N GLU A 68 1.35 8.13 10.35
CA GLU A 68 2.82 8.17 10.32
C GLU A 68 3.42 7.25 11.37
N ASP A 69 2.84 7.24 12.57
CA ASP A 69 3.32 6.37 13.64
C ASP A 69 3.20 4.90 13.27
N ALA A 70 2.11 4.53 12.60
CA ALA A 70 1.94 3.16 12.13
C ALA A 70 2.99 2.79 11.09
N ILE A 71 3.34 3.72 10.20
CA ILE A 71 4.40 3.47 9.22
C ILE A 71 5.74 3.25 9.92
N ARG A 72 6.09 4.11 10.88
CA ARG A 72 7.35 3.99 11.60
C ARG A 72 7.44 2.68 12.36
N GLU A 73 6.37 2.30 13.04
CA GLU A 73 6.33 1.05 13.77
C GLU A 73 6.45 -0.14 12.83
N ALA A 74 5.77 -0.10 11.70
CA ALA A 74 5.85 -1.16 10.71
C ALA A 74 7.28 -1.32 10.17
N ILE A 75 7.96 -0.22 9.89
CA ILE A 75 9.34 -0.27 9.42
C ILE A 75 10.24 -0.86 10.50
N CYS A 76 10.09 -0.42 11.74
CA CYS A 76 10.91 -0.86 12.85
C CYS A 76 10.74 -2.36 13.12
N ARG A 77 9.51 -2.85 13.10
CA ARG A 77 9.18 -4.24 13.47
C ARG A 77 9.02 -5.17 12.28
N LYS A 78 9.18 -4.67 11.07
CA LYS A 78 8.93 -5.45 9.85
C LYS A 78 7.52 -6.04 9.82
N HIS A 79 6.56 -5.20 10.16
CA HIS A 79 5.13 -5.52 10.14
C HIS A 79 4.46 -4.90 8.93
N GLN A 80 3.23 -4.45 9.09
CA GLN A 80 2.46 -3.84 8.02
C GLN A 80 1.73 -2.61 8.53
N PHE A 81 1.33 -1.76 7.60
CA PHE A 81 0.45 -0.64 7.89
C PHE A 81 -0.60 -0.53 6.79
N ASN A 82 -1.65 0.23 7.07
CA ASN A 82 -2.77 0.37 6.14
C ASN A 82 -2.86 1.78 5.58
N ILE A 83 -3.27 1.86 4.32
CA ILE A 83 -3.69 3.11 3.70
C ILE A 83 -5.16 2.92 3.35
N ILE A 84 -6.03 3.78 3.87
CA ILE A 84 -7.47 3.62 3.72
C ILE A 84 -8.03 4.83 2.97
N HIS A 85 -8.95 4.56 2.02
CA HIS A 85 -9.73 5.58 1.35
C HIS A 85 -11.15 5.52 1.91
N PRO A 86 -11.48 6.33 2.94
CA PRO A 86 -12.75 6.16 3.65
C PRO A 86 -13.99 6.31 2.77
N ALA A 87 -13.94 7.22 1.80
CA ALA A 87 -15.11 7.47 0.95
C ALA A 87 -15.53 6.23 0.15
N SER A 88 -14.59 5.37 -0.23
CA SER A 88 -14.90 4.17 -1.00
C SER A 88 -14.84 2.89 -0.17
N GLY A 89 -14.24 2.95 1.00
CA GLY A 89 -13.99 1.76 1.81
C GLY A 89 -12.83 0.91 1.33
N LEU A 90 -12.11 1.35 0.30
CA LEU A 90 -10.94 0.64 -0.20
C LEU A 90 -9.74 0.84 0.72
N LYS A 91 -8.89 -0.17 0.80
CA LYS A 91 -7.65 -0.04 1.57
C LYS A 91 -6.50 -0.81 0.94
N VAL A 92 -5.29 -0.40 1.28
CA VAL A 92 -4.05 -1.08 0.92
C VAL A 92 -3.40 -1.58 2.20
N ASP A 93 -3.03 -2.85 2.23
CA ASP A 93 -2.21 -3.41 3.30
C ASP A 93 -0.78 -3.43 2.78
N VAL A 94 0.06 -2.57 3.34
CA VAL A 94 1.46 -2.47 2.94
C VAL A 94 2.30 -3.27 3.94
N ILE A 95 2.86 -4.37 3.45
CA ILE A 95 3.66 -5.28 4.26
C ILE A 95 5.13 -4.91 4.05
N ILE A 96 5.84 -4.66 5.14
CA ILE A 96 7.25 -4.29 5.05
C ILE A 96 8.06 -5.52 4.70
N ARG A 97 8.91 -5.39 3.69
CA ARG A 97 9.78 -6.46 3.23
C ARG A 97 10.73 -6.91 4.34
N LYS A 98 10.82 -8.22 4.52
CA LYS A 98 11.82 -8.81 5.40
C LYS A 98 13.12 -9.05 4.62
N HIS A 99 14.23 -9.18 5.34
CA HIS A 99 15.57 -9.25 4.74
C HIS A 99 15.92 -10.58 4.10
N TYR A 100 14.97 -11.25 3.52
CA TYR A 100 15.27 -12.41 2.72
C TYR A 100 14.47 -12.27 1.46
N VAL A 101 14.84 -12.89 0.52
CA VAL A 101 14.37 -12.93 -0.84
C VAL A 101 13.11 -12.13 -1.17
N PHE A 102 13.23 -11.42 -2.20
CA PHE A 102 12.11 -10.80 -2.87
C PHE A 102 11.83 -11.56 -4.14
#